data_27ba34ef756a1d27b341bd6403c47a54
#
_entry.id   27ba34ef756a1d27b341bd6403c47a54
#
_cell.length_a   1.000
_cell.length_b   1.000
_cell.length_c   1.000
_cell.angle_alpha   90.00
_cell.angle_beta   90.00
_cell.angle_gamma   90.00
#
_symmetry.space_group_name_H-M   'P 1'
#
loop_
_entity.id
_entity.type
_entity.pdbx_description
1 polymer ?
#
loop_
_entity_poly.entity_id
_entity_poly.type
_entity_poly.pdbx_seq_one_letter_code
_entity_poly.pdbx_strand_id
1 'polypeptide(L)'
;MDDLDFSQPAKKPEPAKPAAQPAAAPAAPAPLYNPAIARDFFATAGKEENLAAGTKIFTENEKASRILLKRDKMYLLLEGQVGLTAKGKPVGGVKVGEIFGEMAAISESPRSATAVAHTDVRVLSVDDKQLNAGLQQKPEFALMLMSLMINRLRGMISRLLGTPQAPEAGKETRLLDKSMLAALAQGLGEQNTVRYERGKVIMVQGQAGAFMYVVLEGRVAISLRGTIVERVGPGGVFGEMALVDQGARTANANAETDCALLAINRQVFLNLVKADPGFAVSLLTGVAERVRNTAAGLNN
;
A
#
# COMPACT_ATOMS: atom_id res chain seq x y z
N MET A 1 -46.11 65.29 -4.31
CA MET A 1 -46.55 64.28 -5.30
C MET A 1 -45.24 63.66 -5.81
N ASP A 2 -44.81 62.63 -5.15
CA ASP A 2 -43.54 61.97 -5.47
C ASP A 2 -43.87 60.75 -6.32
N ASP A 3 -43.33 60.73 -7.53
CA ASP A 3 -43.45 59.60 -8.47
C ASP A 3 -42.59 58.43 -8.00
N LEU A 4 -43.25 57.36 -7.64
CA LEU A 4 -42.57 56.07 -7.38
C LEU A 4 -42.33 55.34 -8.70
N ASP A 5 -41.03 55.25 -9.06
CA ASP A 5 -40.54 54.52 -10.22
C ASP A 5 -40.51 53.02 -9.93
N PHE A 6 -41.37 52.20 -10.57
CA PHE A 6 -41.49 50.77 -10.46
C PHE A 6 -40.69 49.98 -11.53
N SER A 7 -39.68 50.56 -12.20
CA SER A 7 -39.01 49.95 -13.35
C SER A 7 -37.76 49.11 -13.03
N GLN A 8 -37.47 48.79 -11.73
CA GLN A 8 -36.35 47.88 -11.44
C GLN A 8 -36.84 46.41 -11.30
N PRO A 9 -36.35 45.45 -12.12
CA PRO A 9 -36.66 44.06 -11.95
C PRO A 9 -36.00 43.48 -10.68
N ALA A 10 -36.79 42.82 -9.84
CA ALA A 10 -36.34 42.14 -8.66
C ALA A 10 -35.21 41.14 -8.96
N LYS A 11 -34.06 41.35 -8.33
CA LYS A 11 -32.94 40.40 -8.35
C LYS A 11 -33.42 39.05 -7.83
N LYS A 12 -33.38 38.01 -8.68
CA LYS A 12 -33.54 36.63 -8.27
C LYS A 12 -32.56 36.30 -7.13
N PRO A 13 -32.98 35.65 -6.04
CA PRO A 13 -32.08 35.21 -5.01
C PRO A 13 -31.13 34.16 -5.59
N GLU A 14 -29.82 34.38 -5.47
CA GLU A 14 -28.80 33.40 -5.76
C GLU A 14 -29.01 32.16 -4.87
N PRO A 15 -28.87 30.92 -5.40
CA PRO A 15 -28.99 29.73 -4.58
C PRO A 15 -27.87 29.76 -3.52
N ALA A 16 -28.27 29.68 -2.27
CA ALA A 16 -27.36 29.64 -1.12
C ALA A 16 -26.35 28.48 -1.32
N LYS A 17 -25.06 28.80 -1.33
CA LYS A 17 -23.97 27.82 -1.22
C LYS A 17 -24.28 26.93 -0.01
N PRO A 18 -24.25 25.58 -0.16
CA PRO A 18 -24.37 24.72 1.01
C PRO A 18 -23.27 25.07 2.01
N ALA A 19 -23.67 25.36 3.23
CA ALA A 19 -22.77 25.64 4.34
C ALA A 19 -21.82 24.45 4.47
N ALA A 20 -20.51 24.71 4.38
CA ALA A 20 -19.48 23.73 4.65
C ALA A 20 -19.70 23.22 6.08
N GLN A 21 -20.06 21.95 6.22
CA GLN A 21 -20.02 21.30 7.51
C GLN A 21 -18.60 21.41 8.07
N PRO A 22 -18.41 21.76 9.36
CA PRO A 22 -17.10 21.79 9.94
C PRO A 22 -16.46 20.41 9.77
N ALA A 23 -15.32 20.35 9.09
CA ALA A 23 -14.55 19.14 8.93
C ALA A 23 -14.32 18.54 10.32
N ALA A 24 -14.82 17.33 10.54
CA ALA A 24 -14.51 16.56 11.73
C ALA A 24 -12.99 16.53 11.89
N ALA A 25 -12.50 16.83 13.10
CA ALA A 25 -11.08 16.75 13.39
C ALA A 25 -10.54 15.39 12.92
N PRO A 26 -9.36 15.33 12.26
CA PRO A 26 -8.82 14.07 11.79
C PRO A 26 -8.71 13.11 12.98
N ALA A 27 -9.37 11.96 12.88
CA ALA A 27 -9.20 10.91 13.86
C ALA A 27 -7.71 10.57 13.95
N ALA A 28 -7.21 10.33 15.17
CA ALA A 28 -5.83 9.94 15.37
C ALA A 28 -5.52 8.73 14.45
N PRO A 29 -4.39 8.74 13.74
CA PRO A 29 -4.06 7.66 12.81
C PRO A 29 -4.11 6.33 13.55
N ALA A 30 -4.88 5.38 13.01
CA ALA A 30 -4.95 4.03 13.57
C ALA A 30 -3.52 3.44 13.62
N PRO A 31 -3.17 2.67 14.68
CA PRO A 31 -1.85 2.08 14.79
C PRO A 31 -1.57 1.24 13.55
N LEU A 32 -0.47 1.56 12.86
CA LEU A 32 -0.10 1.02 11.54
C LEU A 32 0.16 -0.50 11.54
N TYR A 33 0.40 -1.07 12.68
CA TYR A 33 0.50 -2.50 12.93
C TYR A 33 -0.46 -2.89 14.06
N ASN A 34 -1.34 -3.85 13.79
CA ASN A 34 -2.25 -4.38 14.78
C ASN A 34 -1.89 -5.85 15.10
N PRO A 35 -1.24 -6.13 16.23
CA PRO A 35 -0.86 -7.48 16.62
C PRO A 35 -2.05 -8.45 16.74
N ALA A 36 -3.24 -7.95 17.06
CA ALA A 36 -4.44 -8.78 17.16
C ALA A 36 -4.89 -9.29 15.78
N ILE A 37 -4.89 -8.41 14.75
CA ILE A 37 -5.20 -8.81 13.36
C ILE A 37 -4.16 -9.81 12.85
N ALA A 38 -2.86 -9.56 13.12
CA ALA A 38 -1.79 -10.48 12.73
C ALA A 38 -2.00 -11.85 13.37
N ARG A 39 -2.19 -11.89 14.69
CA ARG A 39 -2.39 -13.15 15.44
C ARG A 39 -3.62 -13.91 14.97
N ASP A 40 -4.75 -13.24 14.78
CA ASP A 40 -6.00 -13.83 14.30
C ASP A 40 -5.83 -14.44 12.90
N PHE A 41 -5.17 -13.72 12.00
CA PHE A 41 -4.88 -14.21 10.65
C PHE A 41 -3.98 -15.45 10.67
N PHE A 42 -2.83 -15.37 11.37
CA PHE A 42 -1.88 -16.47 11.43
C PHE A 42 -2.41 -17.69 12.19
N ALA A 43 -3.26 -17.49 13.20
CA ALA A 43 -3.92 -18.59 13.89
C ALA A 43 -4.93 -19.33 12.99
N THR A 44 -5.56 -18.61 12.06
CA THR A 44 -6.54 -19.19 11.13
C THR A 44 -5.88 -19.85 9.91
N ALA A 45 -4.88 -19.21 9.31
CA ALA A 45 -4.28 -19.64 8.06
C ALA A 45 -2.93 -20.34 8.21
N GLY A 46 -2.23 -20.14 9.32
CA GLY A 46 -0.85 -20.54 9.52
C GLY A 46 -0.67 -21.95 10.07
N LYS A 47 0.60 -22.38 10.04
CA LYS A 47 1.08 -23.63 10.66
C LYS A 47 2.08 -23.29 11.75
N GLU A 48 1.93 -23.89 12.93
CA GLU A 48 2.88 -23.75 14.02
C GLU A 48 4.15 -24.53 13.75
N GLU A 49 5.30 -23.91 14.00
CA GLU A 49 6.63 -24.50 13.87
C GLU A 49 7.47 -24.14 15.10
N ASN A 50 8.20 -25.15 15.63
CA ASN A 50 9.17 -25.00 16.70
C ASN A 50 10.56 -25.16 16.11
N LEU A 51 11.44 -24.18 16.30
CA LEU A 51 12.77 -24.13 15.74
C LEU A 51 13.79 -23.95 16.87
N ALA A 52 14.82 -24.81 16.90
CA ALA A 52 15.87 -24.75 17.91
C ALA A 52 16.75 -23.52 17.74
N ALA A 53 17.38 -23.08 18.81
CA ALA A 53 18.40 -22.03 18.79
C ALA A 53 19.48 -22.34 17.75
N GLY A 54 19.96 -21.31 17.04
CA GLY A 54 20.94 -21.43 15.95
C GLY A 54 20.34 -21.78 14.58
N THR A 55 19.05 -22.13 14.51
CA THR A 55 18.38 -22.46 13.22
C THR A 55 18.35 -21.23 12.31
N LYS A 56 18.85 -21.37 11.08
CA LYS A 56 18.64 -20.40 10.00
C LYS A 56 17.25 -20.63 9.42
N ILE A 57 16.34 -19.70 9.68
CA ILE A 57 14.95 -19.76 9.23
C ILE A 57 14.90 -19.54 7.71
N PHE A 58 15.66 -18.57 7.21
CA PHE A 58 15.95 -18.32 5.81
C PHE A 58 17.25 -17.54 5.66
N THR A 59 17.82 -17.54 4.46
CA THR A 59 19.11 -16.90 4.16
C THR A 59 18.93 -15.76 3.18
N GLU A 60 19.70 -14.67 3.33
CA GLU A 60 19.74 -13.55 2.39
C GLU A 60 20.02 -14.06 0.96
N ASN A 61 19.35 -13.45 -0.05
CA ASN A 61 19.37 -13.82 -1.46
C ASN A 61 18.78 -15.20 -1.80
N GLU A 62 18.27 -15.93 -0.82
CA GLU A 62 17.53 -17.17 -1.07
C GLU A 62 16.22 -16.87 -1.78
N LYS A 63 15.85 -17.72 -2.76
CA LYS A 63 14.60 -17.66 -3.51
C LYS A 63 13.80 -18.93 -3.31
N ALA A 64 12.47 -18.80 -3.39
CA ALA A 64 11.59 -19.94 -3.57
C ALA A 64 12.01 -20.76 -4.79
N SER A 65 11.91 -22.06 -4.70
CA SER A 65 12.22 -22.97 -5.81
C SER A 65 11.03 -23.88 -6.07
N ARG A 66 10.42 -23.73 -7.24
CA ARG A 66 9.33 -24.61 -7.68
C ARG A 66 9.83 -26.05 -7.89
N ILE A 67 11.10 -26.21 -8.30
CA ILE A 67 11.73 -27.52 -8.51
C ILE A 67 11.94 -28.24 -7.17
N LEU A 68 12.36 -27.52 -6.13
CA LEU A 68 12.58 -28.06 -4.79
C LEU A 68 11.33 -28.03 -3.91
N LEU A 69 10.16 -27.65 -4.46
CA LEU A 69 8.90 -27.48 -3.73
C LEU A 69 9.04 -26.52 -2.53
N LYS A 70 10.09 -25.69 -2.53
CA LYS A 70 10.35 -24.72 -1.48
C LYS A 70 9.59 -23.44 -1.76
N ARG A 71 8.59 -23.16 -0.93
CA ARG A 71 7.79 -21.93 -0.96
C ARG A 71 8.37 -20.91 -0.03
N ASP A 72 8.28 -19.65 -0.43
CA ASP A 72 8.54 -18.57 0.50
C ASP A 72 7.41 -18.49 1.53
N LYS A 73 7.81 -18.40 2.79
CA LYS A 73 6.91 -18.24 3.92
C LYS A 73 7.15 -16.89 4.60
N MET A 74 6.09 -16.33 5.15
CA MET A 74 6.16 -15.29 6.17
C MET A 74 5.87 -15.91 7.53
N TYR A 75 6.35 -15.29 8.57
CA TYR A 75 6.31 -15.81 9.92
C TYR A 75 5.79 -14.77 10.91
N LEU A 76 5.04 -15.22 11.91
CA LEU A 76 4.70 -14.47 13.12
C LEU A 76 5.46 -15.08 14.29
N LEU A 77 6.28 -14.30 14.99
CA LEU A 77 7.01 -14.77 16.16
C LEU A 77 6.07 -14.84 17.38
N LEU A 78 5.91 -16.02 17.96
CA LEU A 78 5.12 -16.26 19.17
C LEU A 78 5.96 -16.25 20.42
N GLU A 79 7.15 -16.87 20.39
CA GLU A 79 8.08 -17.00 21.53
C GLU A 79 9.53 -17.01 21.03
N GLY A 80 10.44 -16.58 21.88
CA GLY A 80 11.88 -16.56 21.62
C GLY A 80 12.38 -15.28 20.99
N GLN A 81 13.55 -15.35 20.36
CA GLN A 81 14.25 -14.22 19.75
C GLN A 81 14.80 -14.59 18.38
N VAL A 82 14.54 -13.76 17.38
CA VAL A 82 15.07 -13.90 16.01
C VAL A 82 15.90 -12.68 15.68
N GLY A 83 17.15 -12.90 15.22
CA GLY A 83 18.03 -11.87 14.71
C GLY A 83 17.98 -11.79 13.20
N LEU A 84 18.08 -10.57 12.67
CA LEU A 84 18.14 -10.29 11.22
C LEU A 84 19.49 -9.71 10.86
N THR A 85 20.12 -10.26 9.82
CA THR A 85 21.39 -9.76 9.26
C THR A 85 21.27 -9.56 7.75
N ALA A 86 21.81 -8.45 7.24
CA ALA A 86 21.89 -8.18 5.80
C ALA A 86 23.32 -7.74 5.45
N LYS A 87 23.89 -8.28 4.37
CA LYS A 87 25.27 -8.03 3.96
C LYS A 87 26.26 -8.26 5.12
N GLY A 88 26.01 -9.29 5.93
CA GLY A 88 26.81 -9.63 7.10
C GLY A 88 26.71 -8.67 8.30
N LYS A 89 25.86 -7.65 8.24
CA LYS A 89 25.67 -6.68 9.34
C LYS A 89 24.32 -6.90 10.01
N PRO A 90 24.21 -6.79 11.36
CA PRO A 90 22.93 -6.81 12.04
C PRO A 90 22.04 -5.65 11.56
N VAL A 91 20.81 -5.95 11.17
CA VAL A 91 19.81 -4.95 10.75
C VAL A 91 18.64 -4.84 11.73
N GLY A 92 18.58 -5.73 12.71
CA GLY A 92 17.60 -5.68 13.78
C GLY A 92 17.27 -7.05 14.35
N GLY A 93 16.32 -7.07 15.29
CA GLY A 93 15.72 -8.27 15.84
C GLY A 93 14.20 -8.21 15.68
N VAL A 94 13.58 -9.38 15.64
CA VAL A 94 12.12 -9.53 15.59
C VAL A 94 11.61 -9.71 17.01
N LYS A 95 10.61 -8.96 17.41
CA LYS A 95 9.94 -9.06 18.71
C LYS A 95 8.76 -10.02 18.64
N VAL A 96 8.42 -10.61 19.78
CA VAL A 96 7.21 -11.41 19.91
C VAL A 96 5.98 -10.60 19.45
N GLY A 97 5.17 -11.21 18.59
CA GLY A 97 4.02 -10.59 17.97
C GLY A 97 4.34 -9.84 16.66
N GLU A 98 5.58 -9.79 16.19
CA GLU A 98 5.95 -9.17 14.91
C GLU A 98 6.03 -10.18 13.78
N ILE A 99 5.69 -9.71 12.57
CA ILE A 99 5.78 -10.46 11.31
C ILE A 99 7.16 -10.22 10.68
N PHE A 100 7.75 -11.27 10.11
CA PHE A 100 9.00 -11.21 9.36
C PHE A 100 9.00 -12.14 8.15
N GLY A 101 9.88 -11.86 7.18
CA GLY A 101 9.98 -12.64 5.93
C GLY A 101 8.85 -12.37 4.93
N GLU A 102 7.97 -11.41 5.20
CA GLU A 102 6.81 -11.05 4.39
C GLU A 102 7.18 -10.55 3.00
N MET A 103 8.32 -9.83 2.86
CA MET A 103 8.74 -9.22 1.61
C MET A 103 8.95 -10.25 0.49
N ALA A 104 9.66 -11.33 0.78
CA ALA A 104 9.90 -12.40 -0.18
C ALA A 104 8.63 -13.23 -0.44
N ALA A 105 7.85 -13.53 0.62
CA ALA A 105 6.63 -14.31 0.51
C ALA A 105 5.55 -13.64 -0.36
N ILE A 106 5.53 -12.30 -0.40
CA ILE A 106 4.56 -11.53 -1.18
C ILE A 106 5.04 -11.27 -2.61
N SER A 107 6.32 -10.90 -2.79
CA SER A 107 6.82 -10.40 -4.07
C SER A 107 7.61 -11.43 -4.87
N GLU A 108 7.65 -12.69 -4.43
CA GLU A 108 8.45 -13.78 -5.05
C GLU A 108 9.94 -13.37 -5.26
N SER A 109 10.42 -12.48 -4.43
CA SER A 109 11.75 -11.88 -4.55
C SER A 109 12.74 -12.57 -3.63
N PRO A 110 14.06 -12.45 -3.89
CA PRO A 110 15.05 -12.96 -2.96
C PRO A 110 14.86 -12.40 -1.56
N ARG A 111 15.17 -13.19 -0.53
CA ARG A 111 15.20 -12.76 0.87
C ARG A 111 16.10 -11.54 1.03
N SER A 112 15.61 -10.49 1.66
CA SER A 112 16.36 -9.25 1.88
C SER A 112 17.35 -9.30 3.05
N ALA A 113 17.26 -10.36 3.86
CA ALA A 113 18.10 -10.59 5.03
C ALA A 113 18.17 -12.08 5.36
N THR A 114 19.11 -12.46 6.20
CA THR A 114 19.15 -13.78 6.87
C THR A 114 18.46 -13.66 8.22
N ALA A 115 17.56 -14.60 8.53
CA ALA A 115 16.91 -14.71 9.84
C ALA A 115 17.43 -15.93 10.60
N VAL A 116 17.89 -15.72 11.84
CA VAL A 116 18.44 -16.77 12.71
C VAL A 116 17.72 -16.74 14.06
N ALA A 117 17.29 -17.91 14.51
CA ALA A 117 16.77 -18.11 15.87
C ALA A 117 17.92 -17.98 16.89
N HIS A 118 17.89 -16.98 17.75
CA HIS A 118 18.92 -16.81 18.79
C HIS A 118 18.62 -17.65 20.04
N THR A 119 17.38 -18.00 20.27
CA THR A 119 16.89 -18.94 21.30
C THR A 119 16.04 -19.99 20.60
N ASP A 120 15.53 -20.97 21.33
CA ASP A 120 14.40 -21.74 20.83
C ASP A 120 13.24 -20.80 20.55
N VAL A 121 12.62 -20.94 19.37
CA VAL A 121 11.54 -20.06 18.92
C VAL A 121 10.32 -20.87 18.52
N ARG A 122 9.15 -20.30 18.81
CA ARG A 122 7.86 -20.76 18.32
C ARG A 122 7.28 -19.73 17.37
N VAL A 123 6.93 -20.16 16.17
CA VAL A 123 6.40 -19.29 15.11
C VAL A 123 5.14 -19.88 14.50
N LEU A 124 4.30 -19.01 13.94
CA LEU A 124 3.30 -19.40 12.95
C LEU A 124 3.82 -19.03 11.58
N SER A 125 3.78 -19.96 10.62
CA SER A 125 4.22 -19.74 9.24
C SER A 125 3.04 -19.78 8.28
N VAL A 126 3.09 -18.94 7.24
CA VAL A 126 2.10 -18.84 6.16
C VAL A 126 2.82 -18.79 4.83
N ASP A 127 2.50 -19.69 3.91
CA ASP A 127 2.97 -19.68 2.52
C ASP A 127 2.01 -18.90 1.60
N ASP A 128 2.34 -18.79 0.31
CA ASP A 128 1.57 -18.09 -0.72
C ASP A 128 0.13 -18.61 -0.84
N LYS A 129 -0.09 -19.93 -0.78
CA LYS A 129 -1.43 -20.52 -0.86
C LYS A 129 -2.26 -20.21 0.38
N GLN A 130 -1.64 -20.36 1.54
CA GLN A 130 -2.27 -20.07 2.82
C GLN A 130 -2.60 -18.59 2.95
N LEU A 131 -1.71 -17.71 2.44
CA LEU A 131 -1.97 -16.26 2.38
C LEU A 131 -3.22 -15.97 1.56
N ASN A 132 -3.31 -16.49 0.33
CA ASN A 132 -4.48 -16.27 -0.54
C ASN A 132 -5.78 -16.78 0.10
N ALA A 133 -5.78 -18.00 0.63
CA ALA A 133 -6.96 -18.57 1.29
C ALA A 133 -7.36 -17.79 2.55
N GLY A 134 -6.37 -17.34 3.33
CA GLY A 134 -6.59 -16.55 4.55
C GLY A 134 -7.16 -15.17 4.24
N LEU A 135 -6.72 -14.51 3.16
CA LEU A 135 -7.20 -13.18 2.77
C LEU A 135 -8.69 -13.18 2.38
N GLN A 136 -9.22 -14.28 1.84
CA GLN A 136 -10.67 -14.39 1.59
C GLN A 136 -11.49 -14.35 2.89
N GLN A 137 -10.95 -14.91 3.96
CA GLN A 137 -11.61 -14.98 5.26
C GLN A 137 -11.35 -13.73 6.12
N LYS A 138 -10.16 -13.17 6.03
CA LYS A 138 -9.64 -12.06 6.85
C LYS A 138 -9.02 -10.96 5.97
N PRO A 139 -9.82 -10.26 5.14
CA PRO A 139 -9.31 -9.28 4.16
C PRO A 139 -8.61 -8.08 4.83
N GLU A 140 -8.91 -7.77 6.10
CA GLU A 140 -8.25 -6.71 6.87
C GLU A 140 -6.74 -6.94 7.02
N PHE A 141 -6.30 -8.20 6.96
CA PHE A 141 -4.89 -8.54 7.01
C PHE A 141 -4.11 -7.96 5.82
N ALA A 142 -4.73 -7.84 4.63
CA ALA A 142 -4.12 -7.18 3.48
C ALA A 142 -3.81 -5.70 3.76
N LEU A 143 -4.74 -4.98 4.39
CA LEU A 143 -4.53 -3.59 4.80
C LEU A 143 -3.42 -3.47 5.84
N MET A 144 -3.35 -4.40 6.80
CA MET A 144 -2.31 -4.41 7.81
C MET A 144 -0.93 -4.68 7.19
N LEU A 145 -0.80 -5.66 6.28
CA LEU A 145 0.45 -5.89 5.55
C LEU A 145 0.87 -4.68 4.71
N MET A 146 -0.10 -4.08 4.01
CA MET A 146 0.14 -2.86 3.23
C MET A 146 0.66 -1.74 4.14
N SER A 147 0.06 -1.56 5.31
CA SER A 147 0.48 -0.60 6.35
C SER A 147 1.93 -0.81 6.78
N LEU A 148 2.31 -2.06 7.05
CA LEU A 148 3.68 -2.42 7.44
C LEU A 148 4.70 -2.03 6.35
N MET A 149 4.39 -2.33 5.08
CA MET A 149 5.26 -2.01 3.95
C MET A 149 5.34 -0.52 3.66
N ILE A 150 4.20 0.18 3.71
CA ILE A 150 4.11 1.61 3.52
C ILE A 150 4.93 2.37 4.55
N ASN A 151 4.94 1.93 5.81
CA ASN A 151 5.77 2.54 6.84
C ASN A 151 7.26 2.41 6.54
N ARG A 152 7.68 1.25 6.07
CA ARG A 152 9.06 1.06 5.63
C ARG A 152 9.39 2.00 4.47
N LEU A 153 8.49 2.11 3.50
CA LEU A 153 8.66 3.02 2.36
C LEU A 153 8.76 4.49 2.80
N ARG A 154 7.86 4.94 3.68
CA ARG A 154 7.90 6.31 4.25
C ARG A 154 9.22 6.60 4.96
N GLY A 155 9.69 5.67 5.79
CA GLY A 155 10.96 5.80 6.49
C GLY A 155 12.16 5.90 5.54
N MET A 156 12.14 5.18 4.42
CA MET A 156 13.18 5.26 3.39
C MET A 156 13.11 6.56 2.59
N ILE A 157 11.92 6.97 2.16
CA ILE A 157 11.71 8.25 1.46
C ILE A 157 12.17 9.43 2.32
N SER A 158 11.87 9.42 3.63
CA SER A 158 12.33 10.48 4.55
C SER A 158 13.85 10.57 4.63
N ARG A 159 14.56 9.45 4.52
CA ARG A 159 16.03 9.42 4.46
C ARG A 159 16.56 9.92 3.13
N LEU A 160 15.93 9.54 2.01
CA LEU A 160 16.30 10.02 0.67
C LEU A 160 16.09 11.51 0.46
N LEU A 161 15.03 12.07 1.03
CA LEU A 161 14.76 13.52 0.94
C LEU A 161 15.81 14.37 1.68
N GLY A 162 16.65 13.75 2.53
CA GLY A 162 17.84 14.36 3.12
C GLY A 162 19.11 14.28 2.25
N THR A 163 19.05 13.58 1.09
CA THR A 163 20.17 13.44 0.15
C THR A 163 19.88 14.17 -1.15
N PRO A 164 20.93 14.73 -1.86
CA PRO A 164 20.73 15.48 -3.11
C PRO A 164 20.24 14.66 -4.31
N GLN A 165 20.24 13.35 -4.22
CA GLN A 165 19.85 12.45 -5.31
C GLN A 165 18.38 12.03 -5.14
N ALA A 166 17.50 12.70 -5.90
CA ALA A 166 16.14 12.17 -6.12
C ALA A 166 16.21 10.94 -7.04
N PRO A 167 15.43 9.88 -6.78
CA PRO A 167 15.36 8.75 -7.70
C PRO A 167 14.92 9.22 -9.08
N GLU A 168 15.59 8.76 -10.13
CA GLU A 168 15.18 9.04 -11.51
C GLU A 168 13.76 8.50 -11.74
N ALA A 169 12.87 9.37 -12.22
CA ALA A 169 11.50 9.03 -12.60
C ALA A 169 11.51 8.19 -13.90
N GLY A 170 11.96 6.93 -13.82
CA GLY A 170 12.40 6.17 -14.99
C GLY A 170 11.44 5.17 -15.59
N LYS A 171 10.53 4.55 -14.89
CA LYS A 171 9.61 3.55 -15.49
C LYS A 171 8.19 3.76 -15.03
N GLU A 172 7.22 3.62 -15.96
CA GLU A 172 5.81 3.55 -15.59
C GLU A 172 5.60 2.30 -14.72
N THR A 173 5.05 2.52 -13.53
CA THR A 173 4.70 1.43 -12.62
C THR A 173 3.36 0.86 -13.05
N ARG A 174 3.36 -0.41 -13.42
CA ARG A 174 2.16 -1.19 -13.70
C ARG A 174 2.10 -2.35 -12.71
N LEU A 175 1.05 -2.41 -11.89
CA LEU A 175 0.87 -3.44 -10.85
C LEU A 175 -0.17 -4.48 -11.23
N LEU A 176 -1.19 -4.06 -11.98
CA LEU A 176 -2.29 -4.90 -12.41
C LEU A 176 -2.10 -5.26 -13.88
N ASP A 177 -2.26 -6.53 -14.21
CA ASP A 177 -2.30 -6.96 -15.60
C ASP A 177 -3.60 -6.51 -16.30
N LYS A 178 -3.65 -6.68 -17.61
CA LYS A 178 -4.79 -6.23 -18.41
C LYS A 178 -6.10 -6.96 -18.05
N SER A 179 -6.03 -8.22 -17.66
CA SER A 179 -7.22 -9.03 -17.34
C SER A 179 -7.81 -8.59 -16.01
N MET A 180 -6.98 -8.38 -15.00
CA MET A 180 -7.39 -7.87 -13.69
C MET A 180 -7.93 -6.44 -13.80
N LEU A 181 -7.28 -5.59 -14.58
CA LEU A 181 -7.75 -4.22 -14.81
C LEU A 181 -9.14 -4.19 -15.46
N ALA A 182 -9.36 -5.04 -16.47
CA ALA A 182 -10.67 -5.15 -17.13
C ALA A 182 -11.75 -5.69 -16.16
N ALA A 183 -11.42 -6.70 -15.36
CA ALA A 183 -12.34 -7.26 -14.37
C ALA A 183 -12.72 -6.22 -13.30
N LEU A 184 -11.75 -5.42 -12.81
CA LEU A 184 -12.01 -4.34 -11.87
C LEU A 184 -12.89 -3.24 -12.47
N ALA A 185 -12.60 -2.82 -13.70
CA ALA A 185 -13.40 -1.79 -14.40
C ALA A 185 -14.84 -2.26 -14.60
N GLN A 186 -15.03 -3.53 -15.00
CA GLN A 186 -16.36 -4.12 -15.16
C GLN A 186 -17.08 -4.28 -13.82
N GLY A 187 -16.40 -4.79 -12.79
CA GLY A 187 -17.00 -5.08 -11.49
C GLY A 187 -17.37 -3.83 -10.69
N LEU A 188 -16.57 -2.77 -10.78
CA LEU A 188 -16.82 -1.51 -10.06
C LEU A 188 -17.67 -0.52 -10.86
N GLY A 189 -17.65 -0.60 -12.19
CA GLY A 189 -18.46 0.20 -13.08
C GLY A 189 -18.18 1.71 -13.08
N GLU A 190 -18.93 2.46 -13.87
CA GLU A 190 -18.77 3.91 -14.05
C GLU A 190 -18.99 4.71 -12.75
N GLN A 191 -19.76 4.22 -11.81
CA GLN A 191 -20.00 4.89 -10.53
C GLN A 191 -18.76 5.07 -9.66
N ASN A 192 -17.73 4.22 -9.86
CA ASN A 192 -16.43 4.33 -9.19
C ASN A 192 -15.36 4.93 -10.12
N THR A 193 -15.72 5.31 -11.35
CA THR A 193 -14.81 5.90 -12.32
C THR A 193 -14.85 7.41 -12.22
N VAL A 194 -13.71 8.04 -12.02
CA VAL A 194 -13.53 9.50 -12.05
C VAL A 194 -12.62 9.91 -13.20
N ARG A 195 -12.97 11.01 -13.87
CA ARG A 195 -12.24 11.49 -15.04
C ARG A 195 -11.59 12.83 -14.73
N TYR A 196 -10.37 13.00 -15.20
CA TYR A 196 -9.59 14.21 -15.05
C TYR A 196 -9.01 14.62 -16.39
N GLU A 197 -9.23 15.88 -16.78
CA GLU A 197 -8.58 16.49 -17.93
C GLU A 197 -7.08 16.70 -17.65
N ARG A 198 -6.28 16.73 -18.69
CA ARG A 198 -4.86 17.05 -18.63
C ARG A 198 -4.58 18.31 -17.80
N GLY A 199 -3.59 18.24 -16.93
CA GLY A 199 -3.15 19.33 -16.05
C GLY A 199 -3.96 19.48 -14.76
N LYS A 200 -5.05 18.73 -14.57
CA LYS A 200 -5.85 18.80 -13.33
C LYS A 200 -5.13 18.10 -12.17
N VAL A 201 -5.30 18.68 -10.98
CA VAL A 201 -4.81 18.12 -9.72
C VAL A 201 -5.79 17.04 -9.25
N ILE A 202 -5.28 15.84 -8.99
CA ILE A 202 -6.04 14.69 -8.49
C ILE A 202 -5.88 14.61 -6.97
N MET A 203 -4.68 14.89 -6.45
CA MET A 203 -4.32 14.73 -5.06
C MET A 203 -3.29 15.78 -4.66
N VAL A 204 -3.46 16.38 -3.49
CA VAL A 204 -2.55 17.40 -2.95
C VAL A 204 -1.85 16.86 -1.70
N GLN A 205 -0.53 16.96 -1.66
CA GLN A 205 0.29 16.60 -0.49
C GLN A 205 -0.21 17.30 0.77
N GLY A 206 -0.31 16.58 1.88
CA GLY A 206 -0.77 17.09 3.17
C GLY A 206 -2.29 17.07 3.35
N GLN A 207 -3.09 16.96 2.30
CA GLN A 207 -4.55 16.85 2.44
C GLN A 207 -4.97 15.44 2.89
N ALA A 208 -6.06 15.36 3.64
CA ALA A 208 -6.67 14.07 3.98
C ALA A 208 -7.17 13.34 2.72
N GLY A 209 -7.05 12.02 2.70
CA GLY A 209 -7.51 11.20 1.59
C GLY A 209 -8.22 9.94 2.06
N ALA A 210 -9.29 9.54 1.36
CA ALA A 210 -10.07 8.34 1.66
C ALA A 210 -10.04 7.30 0.52
N PHE A 211 -9.42 7.63 -0.62
CA PHE A 211 -9.39 6.79 -1.80
C PHE A 211 -7.97 6.49 -2.25
N MET A 212 -7.76 5.27 -2.73
CA MET A 212 -6.71 4.94 -3.68
C MET A 212 -7.28 5.02 -5.10
N TYR A 213 -6.40 5.10 -6.07
CA TYR A 213 -6.78 5.17 -7.48
C TYR A 213 -6.04 4.11 -8.29
N VAL A 214 -6.77 3.45 -9.20
CA VAL A 214 -6.22 2.60 -10.25
C VAL A 214 -6.37 3.34 -11.57
N VAL A 215 -5.29 3.49 -12.32
CA VAL A 215 -5.33 4.15 -13.64
C VAL A 215 -5.92 3.18 -14.66
N LEU A 216 -7.06 3.54 -15.25
CA LEU A 216 -7.66 2.84 -16.39
C LEU A 216 -7.07 3.34 -17.70
N GLU A 217 -7.04 4.67 -17.86
CA GLU A 217 -6.56 5.35 -19.03
C GLU A 217 -5.75 6.60 -18.65
N GLY A 218 -4.83 6.97 -19.52
CA GLY A 218 -4.00 8.15 -19.35
C GLY A 218 -2.77 7.91 -18.49
N ARG A 219 -2.17 9.01 -18.01
CA ARG A 219 -0.95 9.00 -17.21
C ARG A 219 -1.00 10.05 -16.12
N VAL A 220 -0.61 9.66 -14.92
CA VAL A 220 -0.56 10.49 -13.72
C VAL A 220 0.89 10.69 -13.27
N ALA A 221 1.29 11.93 -13.01
CA ALA A 221 2.58 12.28 -12.43
C ALA A 221 2.44 12.40 -10.91
N ILE A 222 3.24 11.64 -10.18
CA ILE A 222 3.38 11.75 -8.72
C ILE A 222 4.58 12.61 -8.42
N SER A 223 4.40 13.66 -7.60
CA SER A 223 5.49 14.57 -7.26
C SER A 223 5.60 14.83 -5.77
N LEU A 224 6.86 15.01 -5.31
CA LEU A 224 7.25 15.37 -3.97
C LEU A 224 8.05 16.67 -4.03
N ARG A 225 7.64 17.70 -3.28
CA ARG A 225 8.34 19.00 -3.23
C ARG A 225 8.64 19.57 -4.64
N GLY A 226 7.72 19.38 -5.59
CA GLY A 226 7.85 19.86 -6.96
C GLY A 226 8.65 18.94 -7.92
N THR A 227 9.29 17.87 -7.41
CA THR A 227 10.01 16.90 -8.24
C THR A 227 9.12 15.70 -8.56
N ILE A 228 9.00 15.31 -9.84
CA ILE A 228 8.29 14.10 -10.24
C ILE A 228 9.14 12.89 -9.83
N VAL A 229 8.55 12.05 -8.96
CA VAL A 229 9.20 10.84 -8.44
C VAL A 229 8.71 9.56 -9.11
N GLU A 230 7.51 9.60 -9.70
CA GLU A 230 6.91 8.44 -10.37
C GLU A 230 5.92 8.90 -11.45
N ARG A 231 5.79 8.10 -12.52
CA ARG A 231 4.71 8.18 -13.49
C ARG A 231 3.89 6.92 -13.46
N VAL A 232 2.57 7.07 -13.34
CA VAL A 232 1.64 5.96 -13.19
C VAL A 232 0.75 5.89 -14.43
N GLY A 233 0.89 4.82 -15.20
CA GLY A 233 0.09 4.53 -16.40
C GLY A 233 -1.01 3.50 -16.13
N PRO A 234 -1.71 3.01 -17.19
CA PRO A 234 -2.80 2.03 -17.04
C PRO A 234 -2.37 0.75 -16.33
N GLY A 235 -3.16 0.34 -15.33
CA GLY A 235 -2.87 -0.77 -14.41
C GLY A 235 -1.94 -0.38 -13.25
N GLY A 236 -1.48 0.86 -13.20
CA GLY A 236 -0.75 1.38 -12.05
C GLY A 236 -1.69 1.92 -10.98
N VAL A 237 -1.18 2.05 -9.76
CA VAL A 237 -1.93 2.39 -8.55
C VAL A 237 -1.22 3.49 -7.78
N PHE A 238 -1.98 4.41 -7.20
CA PHE A 238 -1.46 5.46 -6.32
C PHE A 238 -2.48 5.87 -5.25
N GLY A 239 -2.00 6.57 -4.22
CA GLY A 239 -2.85 7.03 -3.12
C GLY A 239 -3.28 5.93 -2.14
N GLU A 240 -2.72 4.73 -2.25
CA GLU A 240 -3.01 3.55 -1.43
C GLU A 240 -2.74 3.77 0.06
N MET A 241 -1.81 4.67 0.39
CA MET A 241 -1.48 5.00 1.78
C MET A 241 -2.68 5.55 2.57
N ALA A 242 -3.61 6.21 1.88
CA ALA A 242 -4.81 6.76 2.51
C ALA A 242 -5.83 5.69 2.94
N LEU A 243 -5.81 4.50 2.31
CA LEU A 243 -6.68 3.38 2.73
C LEU A 243 -6.29 2.83 4.09
N VAL A 244 -5.01 2.91 4.40
CA VAL A 244 -4.42 2.30 5.59
C VAL A 244 -4.71 3.14 6.83
N ASP A 245 -4.33 4.41 6.80
CA ASP A 245 -4.35 5.29 7.97
C ASP A 245 -5.31 6.47 7.86
N GLN A 246 -6.00 6.61 6.71
CA GLN A 246 -6.82 7.79 6.38
C GLN A 246 -6.07 9.11 6.60
N GLY A 247 -4.75 9.00 6.58
CA GLY A 247 -3.84 10.09 6.88
C GLY A 247 -3.66 11.08 5.75
N ALA A 248 -2.76 12.02 5.96
CA ALA A 248 -2.41 13.02 4.96
C ALA A 248 -1.71 12.38 3.75
N ARG A 249 -2.06 12.85 2.55
CA ARG A 249 -1.40 12.49 1.30
C ARG A 249 0.10 12.74 1.38
N THR A 250 0.91 11.77 1.02
CA THR A 250 2.39 11.88 1.08
C THR A 250 2.98 12.61 -0.13
N ALA A 251 2.22 12.71 -1.23
CA ALA A 251 2.67 13.32 -2.48
C ALA A 251 1.51 14.05 -3.18
N ASN A 252 1.85 14.89 -4.18
CA ASN A 252 0.89 15.40 -5.14
C ASN A 252 0.70 14.39 -6.28
N ALA A 253 -0.49 14.39 -6.90
CA ALA A 253 -0.78 13.65 -8.12
C ALA A 253 -1.49 14.58 -9.12
N ASN A 254 -0.96 14.67 -10.34
CA ASN A 254 -1.49 15.50 -11.41
C ASN A 254 -1.71 14.66 -12.68
N ALA A 255 -2.78 14.92 -13.40
CA ALA A 255 -3.04 14.30 -14.68
C ALA A 255 -2.07 14.84 -15.74
N GLU A 256 -1.12 14.01 -16.24
CA GLU A 256 -0.23 14.40 -17.36
C GLU A 256 -0.96 14.36 -18.72
N THR A 257 -1.96 13.49 -18.84
CA THR A 257 -2.88 13.39 -19.97
C THR A 257 -4.30 13.38 -19.44
N ASP A 258 -5.30 13.35 -20.31
CA ASP A 258 -6.66 13.00 -19.88
C ASP A 258 -6.63 11.61 -19.25
N CYS A 259 -7.27 11.45 -18.10
CA CYS A 259 -7.22 10.24 -17.28
C CYS A 259 -8.63 9.74 -16.93
N ALA A 260 -8.80 8.41 -16.96
CA ALA A 260 -9.88 7.71 -16.30
C ALA A 260 -9.30 6.86 -15.15
N LEU A 261 -9.83 7.02 -13.95
CA LEU A 261 -9.32 6.41 -12.72
C LEU A 261 -10.45 5.69 -11.98
N LEU A 262 -10.21 4.48 -11.48
CA LEU A 262 -11.10 3.85 -10.48
C LEU A 262 -10.75 4.40 -9.10
N ALA A 263 -11.73 4.98 -8.42
CA ALA A 263 -11.63 5.45 -7.04
C ALA A 263 -12.10 4.35 -6.08
N ILE A 264 -11.19 3.82 -5.27
CA ILE A 264 -11.41 2.70 -4.36
C ILE A 264 -11.25 3.18 -2.92
N ASN A 265 -12.32 3.17 -2.14
CA ASN A 265 -12.27 3.42 -0.71
C ASN A 265 -11.98 2.13 0.07
N ARG A 266 -11.82 2.26 1.40
CA ARG A 266 -11.49 1.13 2.28
C ARG A 266 -12.51 -0.02 2.19
N GLN A 267 -13.82 0.28 2.14
CA GLN A 267 -14.86 -0.76 2.10
C GLN A 267 -14.85 -1.50 0.77
N VAL A 268 -14.74 -0.77 -0.33
CA VAL A 268 -14.61 -1.36 -1.68
C VAL A 268 -13.35 -2.23 -1.76
N PHE A 269 -12.23 -1.77 -1.21
CA PHE A 269 -10.99 -2.55 -1.14
C PHE A 269 -11.20 -3.89 -0.42
N LEU A 270 -11.79 -3.88 0.78
CA LEU A 270 -12.03 -5.11 1.54
C LEU A 270 -12.95 -6.08 0.80
N ASN A 271 -13.98 -5.57 0.14
CA ASN A 271 -14.87 -6.40 -0.68
C ASN A 271 -14.13 -7.03 -1.87
N LEU A 272 -13.26 -6.28 -2.54
CA LEU A 272 -12.44 -6.79 -3.64
C LEU A 272 -11.49 -7.88 -3.16
N VAL A 273 -10.79 -7.68 -2.04
CA VAL A 273 -9.88 -8.68 -1.46
C VAL A 273 -10.61 -9.97 -1.10
N LYS A 274 -11.83 -9.85 -0.55
CA LYS A 274 -12.66 -11.00 -0.21
C LYS A 274 -13.11 -11.78 -1.45
N ALA A 275 -13.44 -11.06 -2.53
CA ALA A 275 -13.88 -11.66 -3.78
C ALA A 275 -12.71 -12.27 -4.57
N ASP A 276 -11.59 -11.55 -4.65
CA ASP A 276 -10.37 -11.96 -5.33
C ASP A 276 -9.11 -11.54 -4.53
N PRO A 277 -8.52 -12.43 -3.72
CA PRO A 277 -7.28 -12.16 -3.01
C PRO A 277 -6.11 -11.79 -3.91
N GLY A 278 -6.11 -12.24 -5.17
CA GLY A 278 -5.07 -11.92 -6.15
C GLY A 278 -4.91 -10.42 -6.36
N PHE A 279 -6.00 -9.66 -6.26
CA PHE A 279 -5.97 -8.19 -6.27
C PHE A 279 -5.10 -7.63 -5.13
N ALA A 280 -5.32 -8.09 -3.90
CA ALA A 280 -4.52 -7.64 -2.76
C ALA A 280 -3.05 -8.05 -2.90
N VAL A 281 -2.79 -9.29 -3.33
CA VAL A 281 -1.41 -9.79 -3.53
C VAL A 281 -0.69 -8.97 -4.59
N SER A 282 -1.33 -8.62 -5.71
CA SER A 282 -0.75 -7.76 -6.74
C SER A 282 -0.39 -6.37 -6.21
N LEU A 283 -1.27 -5.76 -5.41
CA LEU A 283 -0.98 -4.47 -4.77
C LEU A 283 0.17 -4.56 -3.77
N LEU A 284 0.16 -5.57 -2.91
CA LEU A 284 1.22 -5.80 -1.93
C LEU A 284 2.57 -6.04 -2.62
N THR A 285 2.59 -6.82 -3.73
CA THR A 285 3.78 -7.03 -4.56
C THR A 285 4.33 -5.70 -5.06
N GLY A 286 3.47 -4.85 -5.61
CA GLY A 286 3.90 -3.53 -6.10
C GLY A 286 4.43 -2.62 -5.01
N VAL A 287 3.81 -2.58 -3.84
CA VAL A 287 4.34 -1.83 -2.69
C VAL A 287 5.68 -2.40 -2.24
N ALA A 288 5.83 -3.74 -2.20
CA ALA A 288 7.09 -4.39 -1.86
C ALA A 288 8.22 -4.07 -2.86
N GLU A 289 7.89 -3.99 -4.15
CA GLU A 289 8.84 -3.58 -5.19
C GLU A 289 9.27 -2.12 -5.04
N ARG A 290 8.34 -1.22 -4.74
CA ARG A 290 8.66 0.18 -4.43
C ARG A 290 9.60 0.28 -3.21
N VAL A 291 9.34 -0.46 -2.15
CA VAL A 291 10.21 -0.54 -0.96
C VAL A 291 11.62 -0.97 -1.35
N ARG A 292 11.76 -2.02 -2.18
CA ARG A 292 13.08 -2.51 -2.63
C ARG A 292 13.82 -1.51 -3.50
N ASN A 293 13.15 -0.95 -4.49
CA ASN A 293 13.76 0.00 -5.42
C ASN A 293 14.24 1.25 -4.67
N THR A 294 13.46 1.72 -3.70
CA THR A 294 13.83 2.82 -2.82
C THR A 294 15.04 2.45 -1.94
N ALA A 295 15.06 1.23 -1.39
CA ALA A 295 16.20 0.75 -0.61
C ALA A 295 17.49 0.60 -1.44
N ALA A 296 17.38 0.18 -2.71
CA ALA A 296 18.52 0.09 -3.63
C ALA A 296 19.10 1.48 -3.93
N GLY A 297 18.26 2.49 -4.13
CA GLY A 297 18.69 3.88 -4.33
C GLY A 297 19.37 4.53 -3.12
N LEU A 298 19.13 4.02 -1.90
CA LEU A 298 19.82 4.46 -0.68
C LEU A 298 21.22 3.86 -0.51
N ASN A 299 21.53 2.79 -1.25
CA ASN A 299 22.79 2.05 -1.12
C ASN A 299 23.80 2.36 -2.23
N ASN A 300 23.44 3.20 -3.18
CA ASN A 300 24.30 3.78 -4.21
C ASN A 300 24.71 5.21 -3.84
#